data_54a58e8d486adba0013cb7ff81966848
#
_entry.id   54a58e8d486adba0013cb7ff81966848
#
_cell.length_a   1.000
_cell.length_b   1.000
_cell.length_c   1.000
_cell.angle_alpha   90.00
_cell.angle_beta   90.00
_cell.angle_gamma   90.00
#
_symmetry.space_group_name_H-M   'P 1'
#
loop_
_entity.id
_entity.type
_entity.pdbx_description
1 polymer ?
#
loop_
_entity_poly.entity_id
_entity_poly.type
_entity_poly.pdbx_seq_one_letter_code
_entity_poly.pdbx_strand_id
1 'polypeptide(L)'
;MTRHALRRSLQGLLPLGAALAAGGFLGGCAKPDFPPGGPVDTTPPRVLATAPADSTTRVPADLEIMFLFSEPMDRVSVRDGFRLYPNPGIPSYHWSGRRFRVSWEGGLRPNTTYQAFLSAGVRDAHRVTLRTPVTIRFSTGDSLDPGRITGILRAKTLPTRGAPIWAYPESLGLVPDFAYALPSYATETDTGAVYALTGLPLRQGFTVHAVYDINGNGAFDSLTDVAASYPSVIRLTPERPVADSINILAIDPHAPAVIRGTVTSPDSTARFRVEARSDSDTTFVRFAERKGPGDYVLRVPPGKYRLSARRLPRAVGEVPEEVRREGLFEARPEEEYENIDFRLERTAPPSPSR
;
A
#
# COMPACT_ATOMS: atom_id res chain seq x y z
N MET A 1 -32.15 52.00 -53.77
CA MET A 1 -32.15 52.44 -55.21
C MET A 1 -31.58 51.24 -55.96
N THR A 2 -32.50 50.62 -56.66
CA THR A 2 -32.64 50.27 -58.02
C THR A 2 -31.66 49.23 -58.56
N ARG A 3 -32.15 48.01 -58.84
CA ARG A 3 -32.77 47.48 -60.04
C ARG A 3 -31.73 47.16 -61.13
N HIS A 4 -31.65 46.10 -61.88
CA HIS A 4 -32.52 45.21 -62.61
C HIS A 4 -31.64 44.12 -63.21
N ALA A 5 -31.92 42.87 -63.22
CA ALA A 5 -32.86 42.06 -63.98
C ALA A 5 -32.46 41.75 -65.44
N LEU A 6 -32.75 40.54 -65.82
CA LEU A 6 -33.15 39.88 -67.08
C LEU A 6 -32.02 39.14 -67.85
N ARG A 7 -32.19 37.90 -68.06
CA ARG A 7 -33.15 36.98 -68.75
C ARG A 7 -32.55 36.36 -70.02
N ARG A 8 -32.85 35.08 -70.13
CA ARG A 8 -33.15 34.24 -71.36
C ARG A 8 -31.92 33.54 -71.98
N SER A 9 -31.95 32.32 -72.22
CA SER A 9 -32.75 31.15 -72.60
C SER A 9 -32.25 30.64 -73.97
N LEU A 10 -32.08 29.37 -74.13
CA LEU A 10 -32.63 28.40 -75.10
C LEU A 10 -31.71 27.21 -75.29
N GLN A 11 -32.13 26.04 -74.85
CA GLN A 11 -32.58 24.92 -75.68
C GLN A 11 -31.63 24.35 -76.75
N GLY A 12 -31.33 23.08 -76.65
CA GLY A 12 -30.94 22.26 -77.79
C GLY A 12 -30.44 20.85 -77.42
N LEU A 13 -31.35 19.89 -77.41
CA LEU A 13 -31.27 18.52 -77.92
C LEU A 13 -30.08 17.56 -77.55
N LEU A 14 -30.46 16.45 -76.89
CA LEU A 14 -29.89 15.11 -76.90
C LEU A 14 -29.62 14.53 -78.33
N PRO A 15 -28.76 13.45 -78.52
CA PRO A 15 -29.07 12.13 -77.97
C PRO A 15 -27.90 11.22 -77.60
N LEU A 16 -28.23 10.29 -76.75
CA LEU A 16 -27.98 8.82 -76.77
C LEU A 16 -26.56 8.31 -77.04
N GLY A 17 -25.97 7.70 -76.02
CA GLY A 17 -24.81 6.79 -76.12
C GLY A 17 -24.63 6.02 -74.84
N ALA A 18 -25.28 4.87 -74.76
CA ALA A 18 -25.12 3.92 -73.67
C ALA A 18 -23.72 3.26 -73.72
N ALA A 19 -22.97 3.32 -72.66
CA ALA A 19 -21.84 2.42 -72.41
C ALA A 19 -21.84 2.02 -70.94
N LEU A 20 -22.26 0.80 -70.62
CA LEU A 20 -21.99 0.14 -69.35
C LEU A 20 -20.50 0.04 -69.15
N ALA A 21 -20.00 0.60 -68.07
CA ALA A 21 -18.73 0.23 -67.49
C ALA A 21 -18.98 -0.10 -66.01
N ALA A 22 -19.07 -1.40 -65.69
CA ALA A 22 -19.07 -1.92 -64.36
C ALA A 22 -17.69 -1.70 -63.73
N GLY A 23 -17.53 -0.59 -63.02
CA GLY A 23 -16.38 -0.31 -62.18
C GLY A 23 -16.63 -0.78 -60.77
N GLY A 24 -16.04 -1.93 -60.38
CA GLY A 24 -16.15 -2.49 -59.08
C GLY A 24 -15.69 -1.51 -57.99
N PHE A 25 -16.56 -1.19 -57.08
CA PHE A 25 -16.20 -0.59 -55.78
C PHE A 25 -15.41 -1.62 -54.98
N LEU A 26 -14.10 -1.63 -55.11
CA LEU A 26 -13.22 -2.25 -54.11
C LEU A 26 -13.23 -1.30 -52.91
N GLY A 27 -14.18 -1.55 -52.02
CA GLY A 27 -14.18 -0.98 -50.67
C GLY A 27 -13.00 -1.57 -49.91
N GLY A 28 -11.83 -0.96 -50.07
CA GLY A 28 -10.72 -1.20 -49.16
C GLY A 28 -11.05 -0.65 -47.78
N CYS A 29 -11.61 -1.48 -46.90
CA CYS A 29 -11.59 -1.21 -45.46
C CYS A 29 -10.12 -1.16 -45.03
N ALA A 30 -9.50 0.02 -45.08
CA ALA A 30 -8.29 0.24 -44.31
C ALA A 30 -8.65 0.10 -42.84
N LYS A 31 -8.34 -1.07 -42.23
CA LYS A 31 -8.26 -1.16 -40.78
C LYS A 31 -7.23 -0.10 -40.35
N PRO A 32 -7.58 0.83 -39.47
CA PRO A 32 -6.57 1.65 -38.82
C PRO A 32 -5.78 0.69 -37.89
N ASP A 33 -4.70 0.11 -38.41
CA ASP A 33 -3.71 -0.51 -37.56
C ASP A 33 -3.06 0.62 -36.79
N PHE A 34 -3.27 0.63 -35.48
CA PHE A 34 -2.50 1.48 -34.61
C PHE A 34 -1.02 1.09 -34.80
N PRO A 35 -0.11 2.05 -35.07
CA PRO A 35 1.29 1.74 -35.17
C PRO A 35 1.71 0.93 -33.94
N PRO A 36 2.45 -0.18 -34.11
CA PRO A 36 2.94 -0.95 -32.98
C PRO A 36 3.72 0.01 -32.09
N GLY A 37 3.25 0.16 -30.84
CA GLY A 37 3.95 0.99 -29.86
C GLY A 37 5.43 0.58 -29.79
N GLY A 38 6.31 1.53 -29.50
CA GLY A 38 7.70 1.23 -29.22
C GLY A 38 7.86 0.20 -28.08
N PRO A 39 9.06 -0.31 -27.84
CA PRO A 39 9.31 -1.20 -26.69
C PRO A 39 8.85 -0.53 -25.40
N VAL A 40 8.27 -1.33 -24.49
CA VAL A 40 7.79 -0.85 -23.20
C VAL A 40 8.97 -0.25 -22.44
N ASP A 41 8.81 0.98 -21.95
CA ASP A 41 9.82 1.61 -21.12
C ASP A 41 9.85 0.90 -19.74
N THR A 42 11.04 0.48 -19.35
CA THR A 42 11.33 -0.16 -18.07
C THR A 42 12.43 0.56 -17.29
N THR A 43 12.88 1.70 -17.80
CA THR A 43 13.98 2.48 -17.22
C THR A 43 13.45 3.36 -16.10
N PRO A 44 13.86 3.18 -14.84
CA PRO A 44 13.41 4.04 -13.76
C PRO A 44 13.88 5.48 -13.91
N PRO A 45 13.00 6.46 -13.64
CA PRO A 45 13.38 7.86 -13.62
C PRO A 45 14.40 8.13 -12.50
N ARG A 46 15.17 9.21 -12.66
CA ARG A 46 16.18 9.65 -11.69
C ARG A 46 16.05 11.13 -11.42
N VAL A 47 16.37 11.57 -10.19
CA VAL A 47 16.58 12.97 -9.88
C VAL A 47 18.02 13.32 -10.26
N LEU A 48 18.19 14.27 -11.18
CA LEU A 48 19.49 14.71 -11.70
C LEU A 48 20.08 15.85 -10.90
N ALA A 49 19.23 16.74 -10.37
CA ALA A 49 19.63 17.88 -9.56
C ALA A 49 18.48 18.34 -8.66
N THR A 50 18.84 18.98 -7.57
CA THR A 50 17.91 19.64 -6.66
C THR A 50 18.38 21.06 -6.33
N ALA A 51 17.47 21.93 -5.99
CA ALA A 51 17.73 23.21 -5.36
C ALA A 51 16.75 23.36 -4.17
N PRO A 52 17.25 23.60 -2.94
CA PRO A 52 18.66 23.61 -2.60
C PRO A 52 19.32 22.23 -2.80
N ALA A 53 20.65 22.20 -2.86
CA ALA A 53 21.39 20.95 -2.80
C ALA A 53 21.31 20.36 -1.38
N ASP A 54 21.52 19.05 -1.25
CA ASP A 54 21.55 18.44 0.09
C ASP A 54 22.60 19.10 0.96
N SER A 55 22.27 19.26 2.22
CA SER A 55 23.12 19.87 3.27
C SER A 55 23.43 21.37 3.10
N THR A 56 22.67 22.08 2.28
CA THR A 56 22.79 23.54 2.15
C THR A 56 22.26 24.24 3.41
N THR A 57 23.00 25.23 3.90
CA THR A 57 22.59 26.11 5.02
C THR A 57 22.34 27.54 4.52
N ARG A 58 21.75 28.40 5.36
CA ARG A 58 21.41 29.81 5.05
C ARG A 58 20.53 29.94 3.82
N VAL A 59 19.65 28.99 3.62
CA VAL A 59 18.69 29.01 2.52
C VAL A 59 17.70 30.15 2.75
N PRO A 60 17.45 31.03 1.75
CA PRO A 60 16.42 32.08 1.86
C PRO A 60 15.05 31.50 2.18
N ALA A 61 14.27 32.22 2.99
CA ALA A 61 12.93 31.76 3.38
C ALA A 61 11.94 31.69 2.22
N ASP A 62 12.14 32.47 1.18
CA ASP A 62 11.33 32.53 -0.03
C ASP A 62 11.80 31.61 -1.15
N LEU A 63 12.78 30.73 -0.88
CA LEU A 63 13.31 29.82 -1.88
C LEU A 63 12.23 28.85 -2.38
N GLU A 64 12.19 28.63 -3.70
CA GLU A 64 11.48 27.49 -4.29
C GLU A 64 12.35 26.23 -4.23
N ILE A 65 11.79 25.14 -3.72
CA ILE A 65 12.44 23.81 -3.78
C ILE A 65 12.24 23.27 -5.20
N MET A 66 13.33 22.79 -5.83
CA MET A 66 13.29 22.28 -7.20
C MET A 66 13.90 20.89 -7.31
N PHE A 67 13.22 20.02 -8.07
CA PHE A 67 13.72 18.74 -8.54
C PHE A 67 13.78 18.73 -10.05
N LEU A 68 14.94 18.37 -10.61
CA LEU A 68 15.13 18.12 -12.04
C LEU A 68 15.18 16.61 -12.26
N PHE A 69 14.27 16.08 -13.06
CA PHE A 69 14.20 14.65 -13.39
C PHE A 69 14.93 14.32 -14.69
N SER A 70 15.31 13.04 -14.86
CA SER A 70 15.90 12.51 -16.10
C SER A 70 14.93 12.54 -17.27
N GLU A 71 13.63 12.51 -17.00
CA GLU A 71 12.56 12.35 -17.97
C GLU A 71 11.24 12.99 -17.49
N PRO A 72 10.21 13.06 -18.34
CA PRO A 72 8.89 13.55 -17.95
C PRO A 72 8.25 12.65 -16.90
N MET A 73 7.70 13.26 -15.84
CA MET A 73 7.06 12.58 -14.71
C MET A 73 5.53 12.65 -14.77
N ASP A 74 4.87 11.68 -14.17
CA ASP A 74 3.46 11.79 -13.80
C ASP A 74 3.34 12.85 -12.69
N ARG A 75 2.79 14.01 -13.06
CA ARG A 75 2.72 15.18 -12.17
C ARG A 75 1.90 14.95 -10.91
N VAL A 76 0.88 14.11 -11.00
CA VAL A 76 0.01 13.75 -9.86
C VAL A 76 0.81 12.92 -8.88
N SER A 77 1.49 11.86 -9.34
CA SER A 77 2.29 11.00 -8.48
C SER A 77 3.41 11.76 -7.77
N VAL A 78 4.08 12.72 -8.47
CA VAL A 78 5.12 13.55 -7.86
C VAL A 78 4.57 14.49 -6.81
N ARG A 79 3.43 15.15 -7.08
CA ARG A 79 2.75 16.01 -6.10
C ARG A 79 2.36 15.21 -4.85
N ASP A 80 1.75 14.05 -5.07
CA ASP A 80 1.25 13.21 -3.98
C ASP A 80 2.37 12.48 -3.23
N GLY A 81 3.52 12.26 -3.87
CA GLY A 81 4.72 11.67 -3.25
C GLY A 81 5.70 12.68 -2.65
N PHE A 82 5.52 13.99 -2.87
CA PHE A 82 6.39 15.02 -2.29
C PHE A 82 5.89 15.45 -0.91
N ARG A 83 6.83 15.57 0.03
CA ARG A 83 6.59 16.13 1.37
C ARG A 83 7.75 17.02 1.79
N LEU A 84 7.46 18.05 2.61
CA LEU A 84 8.46 18.86 3.29
C LEU A 84 8.25 18.78 4.79
N TYR A 85 9.29 18.47 5.52
CA TYR A 85 9.28 18.34 6.97
C TYR A 85 10.28 19.28 7.64
N PRO A 86 9.91 20.00 8.72
CA PRO A 86 8.54 20.16 9.18
C PRO A 86 7.67 20.89 8.16
N ASN A 87 6.37 20.60 8.13
CA ASN A 87 5.46 21.20 7.15
C ASN A 87 5.29 22.72 7.42
N PRO A 88 5.62 23.60 6.46
CA PRO A 88 5.46 25.05 6.61
C PRO A 88 4.06 25.56 6.27
N GLY A 89 3.17 24.72 5.70
CA GLY A 89 1.83 25.10 5.29
C GLY A 89 1.41 24.51 3.96
N ILE A 90 0.48 25.14 3.28
CA ILE A 90 -0.06 24.67 2.00
C ILE A 90 0.92 25.01 0.87
N PRO A 91 1.41 24.01 0.08
CA PRO A 91 2.33 24.24 -1.00
C PRO A 91 1.66 24.70 -2.29
N SER A 92 2.40 25.47 -3.10
CA SER A 92 2.10 25.75 -4.49
C SER A 92 3.06 24.98 -5.38
N TYR A 93 2.53 24.30 -6.40
CA TYR A 93 3.29 23.41 -7.27
C TYR A 93 3.41 23.99 -8.70
N HIS A 94 4.62 24.03 -9.23
CA HIS A 94 4.91 24.54 -10.57
C HIS A 94 5.71 23.55 -11.39
N TRP A 95 5.38 23.42 -12.68
CA TRP A 95 6.06 22.54 -13.61
C TRP A 95 6.59 23.29 -14.84
N SER A 96 7.83 22.97 -15.22
CA SER A 96 8.42 23.42 -16.47
C SER A 96 9.22 22.26 -17.08
N GLY A 97 8.62 21.55 -18.05
CA GLY A 97 9.18 20.33 -18.62
C GLY A 97 9.43 19.26 -17.52
N ARG A 98 10.70 18.92 -17.33
CA ARG A 98 11.17 17.96 -16.34
C ARG A 98 11.49 18.57 -14.96
N ARG A 99 11.21 19.85 -14.77
CA ARG A 99 11.44 20.56 -13.51
C ARG A 99 10.16 20.66 -12.71
N PHE A 100 10.17 20.13 -11.50
CA PHE A 100 9.14 20.30 -10.50
C PHE A 100 9.61 21.31 -9.46
N ARG A 101 8.82 22.33 -9.17
CA ARG A 101 9.11 23.37 -8.18
C ARG A 101 7.98 23.50 -7.19
N VAL A 102 8.36 23.77 -5.94
CA VAL A 102 7.41 23.90 -4.82
C VAL A 102 7.76 25.13 -4.02
N SER A 103 6.76 25.94 -3.72
CA SER A 103 6.87 27.15 -2.89
C SER A 103 5.71 27.22 -1.90
N TRP A 104 5.84 28.11 -0.92
CA TRP A 104 4.82 28.37 0.12
C TRP A 104 4.60 29.87 0.25
N GLU A 105 3.34 30.31 0.34
CA GLU A 105 2.99 31.73 0.41
C GLU A 105 3.64 32.45 1.60
N GLY A 106 3.67 31.78 2.78
CA GLY A 106 4.33 32.31 3.98
C GLY A 106 5.84 32.08 4.04
N GLY A 107 6.42 31.46 3.02
CA GLY A 107 7.82 31.06 3.02
C GLY A 107 8.16 29.97 4.05
N LEU A 108 9.47 29.74 4.21
CA LEU A 108 10.02 28.79 5.17
C LEU A 108 10.28 29.48 6.52
N ARG A 109 10.17 28.73 7.62
CA ARG A 109 10.47 29.27 8.97
C ARG A 109 11.98 29.54 9.10
N PRO A 110 12.37 30.62 9.79
CA PRO A 110 13.79 30.90 10.05
C PRO A 110 14.42 29.86 10.98
N ASN A 111 15.74 29.73 10.93
CA ASN A 111 16.53 28.83 11.78
C ASN A 111 15.97 27.41 11.88
N THR A 112 15.51 26.86 10.77
CA THR A 112 14.83 25.57 10.73
C THR A 112 15.52 24.65 9.73
N THR A 113 15.82 23.42 10.16
CA THR A 113 16.24 22.35 9.27
C THR A 113 15.02 21.71 8.63
N TYR A 114 15.02 21.70 7.30
CA TYR A 114 14.00 21.06 6.49
C TYR A 114 14.51 19.78 5.84
N GLN A 115 13.60 18.83 5.69
CA GLN A 115 13.78 17.61 4.91
C GLN A 115 12.74 17.59 3.80
N ALA A 116 13.17 17.78 2.55
CA ALA A 116 12.32 17.57 1.39
C ALA A 116 12.44 16.11 0.96
N PHE A 117 11.33 15.42 1.00
CA PHE A 117 11.21 13.99 0.76
C PHE A 117 10.38 13.74 -0.51
N LEU A 118 10.87 12.84 -1.35
CA LEU A 118 10.17 12.36 -2.52
C LEU A 118 10.10 10.83 -2.46
N SER A 119 8.91 10.28 -2.38
CA SER A 119 8.66 8.84 -2.25
C SER A 119 9.19 8.04 -3.44
N ALA A 120 9.63 6.82 -3.21
CA ALA A 120 9.96 5.85 -4.27
C ALA A 120 8.75 5.48 -5.14
N GLY A 121 7.53 5.70 -4.67
CA GLY A 121 6.29 5.48 -5.40
C GLY A 121 6.00 6.51 -6.52
N VAL A 122 6.76 7.62 -6.60
CA VAL A 122 6.63 8.54 -7.73
C VAL A 122 7.07 7.87 -9.03
N ARG A 123 6.33 8.14 -10.11
CA ARG A 123 6.52 7.48 -11.39
C ARG A 123 6.64 8.49 -12.54
N ASP A 124 7.25 8.03 -13.62
CA ASP A 124 7.32 8.76 -14.87
C ASP A 124 6.00 8.71 -15.67
N ALA A 125 6.00 9.29 -16.86
CA ALA A 125 4.87 9.28 -17.79
C ALA A 125 4.51 7.86 -18.29
N HIS A 126 5.42 6.89 -18.22
CA HIS A 126 5.23 5.49 -18.59
C HIS A 126 4.89 4.58 -17.40
N ARG A 127 4.72 5.16 -16.21
CA ARG A 127 4.39 4.48 -14.94
C ARG A 127 5.53 3.67 -14.32
N VAL A 128 6.77 3.90 -14.75
CA VAL A 128 7.94 3.33 -14.07
C VAL A 128 8.26 4.16 -12.83
N THR A 129 8.45 3.51 -11.68
CA THR A 129 8.68 4.19 -10.40
C THR A 129 10.15 4.48 -10.15
N LEU A 130 10.43 5.44 -9.26
CA LEU A 130 11.77 5.63 -8.71
C LEU A 130 12.28 4.34 -8.05
N ARG A 131 13.60 4.10 -8.10
CA ARG A 131 14.21 2.93 -7.42
C ARG A 131 14.25 3.08 -5.91
N THR A 132 14.51 4.31 -5.46
CA THR A 132 14.68 4.65 -4.05
C THR A 132 14.07 6.02 -3.79
N PRO A 133 13.57 6.28 -2.58
CA PRO A 133 13.13 7.61 -2.20
C PRO A 133 14.30 8.60 -2.26
N VAL A 134 14.00 9.86 -2.50
CA VAL A 134 14.99 10.94 -2.52
C VAL A 134 14.71 11.86 -1.34
N THR A 135 15.72 12.08 -0.53
CA THR A 135 15.68 13.00 0.60
C THR A 135 16.78 14.03 0.46
N ILE A 136 16.44 15.31 0.55
CA ILE A 136 17.40 16.41 0.68
C ILE A 136 17.14 17.16 1.98
N ARG A 137 18.20 17.52 2.67
CA ARG A 137 18.15 18.31 3.90
C ARG A 137 18.78 19.66 3.64
N PHE A 138 18.17 20.68 4.17
CA PHE A 138 18.72 22.04 4.12
C PHE A 138 18.24 22.84 5.32
N SER A 139 18.88 23.94 5.61
CA SER A 139 18.50 24.80 6.73
C SER A 139 18.41 26.26 6.32
N THR A 140 17.39 26.94 6.80
CA THR A 140 17.30 28.40 6.74
C THR A 140 18.20 29.09 7.76
N GLY A 141 18.76 28.34 8.72
CA GLY A 141 19.76 28.77 9.70
C GLY A 141 21.19 28.48 9.27
N ASP A 142 22.13 28.73 10.17
CA ASP A 142 23.56 28.56 9.94
C ASP A 142 24.05 27.12 9.95
N SER A 143 23.26 26.20 10.50
CA SER A 143 23.59 24.78 10.63
C SER A 143 22.39 23.89 10.37
N LEU A 144 22.65 22.62 10.09
CA LEU A 144 21.65 21.56 10.09
C LEU A 144 21.49 20.98 11.49
N ASP A 145 20.29 20.62 11.86
CA ASP A 145 20.04 19.82 13.06
C ASP A 145 20.71 18.45 12.94
N PRO A 146 21.52 18.03 13.92
CA PRO A 146 22.31 16.80 13.82
C PRO A 146 21.55 15.56 14.27
N GLY A 147 20.31 15.70 14.75
CA GLY A 147 19.52 14.60 15.30
C GLY A 147 19.23 13.51 14.28
N ARG A 148 19.39 12.25 14.71
CA ARG A 148 19.16 11.07 13.88
C ARG A 148 18.54 9.95 14.70
N ILE A 149 17.54 9.28 14.09
CA ILE A 149 16.93 8.05 14.62
C ILE A 149 17.03 6.98 13.54
N THR A 150 17.58 5.81 13.89
CA THR A 150 17.70 4.68 12.97
C THR A 150 17.16 3.40 13.59
N GLY A 151 16.65 2.51 12.75
CA GLY A 151 16.13 1.24 13.19
C GLY A 151 15.81 0.30 12.05
N ILE A 152 15.29 -0.86 12.40
CA ILE A 152 14.82 -1.89 11.47
C ILE A 152 13.34 -2.11 11.71
N LEU A 153 12.58 -2.15 10.62
CA LEU A 153 11.19 -2.57 10.65
C LEU A 153 11.11 -4.09 10.45
N ARG A 154 10.42 -4.77 11.35
CA ARG A 154 10.15 -6.21 11.24
C ARG A 154 8.65 -6.44 11.14
N ALA A 155 8.26 -7.30 10.21
CA ALA A 155 6.89 -7.76 10.06
C ALA A 155 6.87 -9.16 9.46
N LYS A 156 5.82 -9.93 9.72
CA LYS A 156 5.64 -11.28 9.16
C LYS A 156 4.83 -11.25 7.87
N THR A 157 3.79 -10.43 7.83
CA THR A 157 2.81 -10.38 6.72
C THR A 157 2.81 -9.05 5.99
N LEU A 158 3.17 -7.95 6.65
CA LEU A 158 3.22 -6.62 6.06
C LEU A 158 4.54 -6.40 5.28
N PRO A 159 4.54 -5.56 4.23
CA PRO A 159 5.75 -5.22 3.50
C PRO A 159 6.73 -4.45 4.39
N THR A 160 7.99 -4.87 4.40
CA THR A 160 9.05 -4.19 5.16
C THR A 160 9.93 -3.28 4.32
N ARG A 161 9.80 -3.33 3.00
CA ARG A 161 10.50 -2.46 2.05
C ARG A 161 9.56 -1.33 1.59
N GLY A 162 10.07 -0.09 1.57
CA GLY A 162 9.29 1.08 1.19
C GLY A 162 8.16 1.39 2.18
N ALA A 163 8.23 0.83 3.40
CA ALA A 163 7.23 1.07 4.42
C ALA A 163 7.41 2.48 5.01
N PRO A 164 6.34 3.28 5.11
CA PRO A 164 6.41 4.61 5.69
C PRO A 164 6.74 4.58 7.17
N ILE A 165 7.72 5.38 7.58
CA ILE A 165 8.11 5.59 8.97
C ILE A 165 7.89 7.07 9.31
N TRP A 166 7.03 7.31 10.28
CA TRP A 166 6.61 8.64 10.71
C TRP A 166 7.14 8.96 12.10
N ALA A 167 7.57 10.20 12.30
CA ALA A 167 7.97 10.69 13.62
C ALA A 167 7.16 11.93 14.01
N TYR A 168 6.75 11.95 15.26
CA TYR A 168 5.96 13.01 15.87
C TYR A 168 6.67 13.54 17.13
N PRO A 169 6.47 14.82 17.47
CA PRO A 169 6.93 15.33 18.76
C PRO A 169 6.16 14.64 19.90
N GLU A 170 6.83 14.39 21.01
CA GLU A 170 6.22 13.75 22.20
C GLU A 170 5.00 14.49 22.76
N SER A 171 4.84 15.77 22.44
CA SER A 171 3.69 16.58 22.85
C SER A 171 2.36 16.09 22.29
N LEU A 172 2.37 15.28 21.22
CA LEU A 172 1.18 14.65 20.66
C LEU A 172 0.86 13.28 21.29
N GLY A 173 1.58 12.90 22.37
CA GLY A 173 1.40 11.61 23.04
C GLY A 173 2.24 10.50 22.43
N LEU A 174 2.21 9.33 23.09
CA LEU A 174 2.98 8.16 22.64
C LEU A 174 2.42 7.56 21.32
N VAL A 175 1.11 7.62 21.16
CA VAL A 175 0.41 7.21 19.94
C VAL A 175 -0.45 8.37 19.48
N PRO A 176 -0.02 9.12 18.45
CA PRO A 176 -0.82 10.21 17.88
C PRO A 176 -2.08 9.70 17.19
N ASP A 177 -3.04 10.56 16.99
CA ASP A 177 -4.16 10.26 16.10
C ASP A 177 -3.69 10.37 14.64
N PHE A 178 -3.35 9.24 14.04
CA PHE A 178 -2.81 9.18 12.67
C PHE A 178 -3.80 9.66 11.59
N ALA A 179 -5.09 9.70 11.88
CA ALA A 179 -6.10 10.19 10.95
C ALA A 179 -6.06 11.71 10.77
N TYR A 180 -5.61 12.42 11.82
CA TYR A 180 -5.63 13.89 11.83
C TYR A 180 -4.25 14.52 12.01
N ALA A 181 -3.33 13.84 12.67
CA ALA A 181 -2.00 14.35 12.93
C ALA A 181 -1.05 14.04 11.76
N LEU A 182 -0.58 15.07 11.07
CA LEU A 182 0.48 14.92 10.09
C LEU A 182 1.83 14.70 10.79
N PRO A 183 2.69 13.80 10.29
CA PRO A 183 4.02 13.60 10.85
C PRO A 183 4.88 14.86 10.72
N SER A 184 5.68 15.14 11.75
CA SER A 184 6.68 16.22 11.69
C SER A 184 7.90 15.84 10.87
N TYR A 185 8.22 14.55 10.79
CA TYR A 185 9.27 13.97 9.95
C TYR A 185 8.82 12.60 9.44
N ALA A 186 9.24 12.23 8.24
CA ALA A 186 8.98 10.91 7.70
C ALA A 186 10.12 10.44 6.80
N THR A 187 10.20 9.14 6.66
CA THR A 187 11.07 8.42 5.73
C THR A 187 10.40 7.13 5.29
N GLU A 188 11.06 6.39 4.42
CA GLU A 188 10.66 5.02 4.06
C GLU A 188 11.81 4.06 4.39
N THR A 189 11.47 2.82 4.63
CA THR A 189 12.46 1.75 4.78
C THR A 189 13.12 1.40 3.44
N ASP A 190 14.38 1.05 3.48
CA ASP A 190 15.16 0.58 2.33
C ASP A 190 14.90 -0.91 2.00
N THR A 191 15.71 -1.48 1.09
CA THR A 191 15.63 -2.89 0.70
C THR A 191 15.99 -3.87 1.81
N GLY A 192 16.70 -3.42 2.84
CA GLY A 192 17.06 -4.17 4.04
C GLY A 192 16.10 -3.94 5.20
N ALA A 193 14.97 -3.27 4.96
CA ALA A 193 14.01 -2.85 5.99
C ALA A 193 14.59 -1.87 7.02
N VAL A 194 15.72 -1.22 6.70
CA VAL A 194 16.36 -0.22 7.54
C VAL A 194 15.78 1.15 7.24
N TYR A 195 15.60 1.98 8.27
CA TYR A 195 15.16 3.35 8.12
C TYR A 195 16.09 4.33 8.84
N ALA A 196 16.10 5.57 8.38
CA ALA A 196 16.81 6.67 9.00
C ALA A 196 16.00 7.97 8.91
N LEU A 197 15.60 8.49 10.05
CA LEU A 197 15.08 9.84 10.22
C LEU A 197 16.28 10.73 10.57
N THR A 198 16.49 11.81 9.82
CA THR A 198 17.66 12.68 9.92
C THR A 198 17.26 14.14 9.93
N GLY A 199 18.13 15.03 10.40
CA GLY A 199 17.83 16.47 10.48
C GLY A 199 16.81 16.78 11.58
N LEU A 200 16.82 15.99 12.65
CA LEU A 200 15.92 16.16 13.78
C LEU A 200 16.50 17.16 14.78
N PRO A 201 15.69 18.08 15.33
CA PRO A 201 16.14 18.99 16.38
C PRO A 201 16.51 18.22 17.65
N LEU A 202 17.50 18.76 18.37
CA LEU A 202 17.88 18.26 19.69
C LEU A 202 16.99 18.84 20.79
N ARG A 203 17.08 18.24 22.00
CA ARG A 203 16.30 18.62 23.20
C ARG A 203 14.78 18.47 23.01
N GLN A 204 14.42 17.59 22.12
CA GLN A 204 13.02 17.23 21.85
C GLN A 204 12.86 15.70 21.91
N GLY A 205 11.71 15.26 22.41
CA GLY A 205 11.31 13.85 22.35
C GLY A 205 10.50 13.55 21.11
N PHE A 206 10.69 12.36 20.57
CA PHE A 206 9.99 11.86 19.40
C PHE A 206 9.33 10.52 19.68
N THR A 207 8.18 10.29 19.09
CA THR A 207 7.57 8.97 18.93
C THR A 207 7.71 8.55 17.47
N VAL A 208 7.98 7.26 17.24
CA VAL A 208 8.27 6.73 15.88
C VAL A 208 7.34 5.57 15.59
N HIS A 209 6.76 5.58 14.38
CA HIS A 209 5.72 4.66 13.97
C HIS A 209 5.91 4.21 12.52
N ALA A 210 5.66 2.93 12.25
CA ALA A 210 5.42 2.45 10.90
C ALA A 210 3.91 2.55 10.64
N VAL A 211 3.49 3.22 9.55
CA VAL A 211 2.08 3.46 9.24
C VAL A 211 1.79 2.96 7.84
N TYR A 212 0.84 2.04 7.73
CA TYR A 212 0.46 1.40 6.48
C TYR A 212 -0.94 1.82 6.08
N ASP A 213 -1.05 2.47 4.94
CA ASP A 213 -2.30 2.73 4.22
C ASP A 213 -2.58 1.49 3.34
N ILE A 214 -3.35 0.54 3.88
CA ILE A 214 -3.62 -0.76 3.24
C ILE A 214 -4.58 -0.61 2.06
N ASN A 215 -5.54 0.31 2.18
CA ASN A 215 -6.54 0.53 1.14
C ASN A 215 -6.09 1.53 0.05
N GLY A 216 -4.94 2.22 0.25
CA GLY A 216 -4.33 3.13 -0.71
C GLY A 216 -5.11 4.43 -0.93
N ASN A 217 -5.93 4.86 0.04
CA ASN A 217 -6.77 6.05 -0.07
C ASN A 217 -6.06 7.35 0.34
N GLY A 218 -4.85 7.26 0.90
CA GLY A 218 -4.03 8.40 1.32
C GLY A 218 -4.43 8.99 2.68
N ALA A 219 -5.35 8.36 3.40
CA ALA A 219 -5.77 8.72 4.75
C ALA A 219 -5.67 7.49 5.67
N PHE A 220 -5.33 7.69 6.93
CA PHE A 220 -5.30 6.58 7.90
C PHE A 220 -6.72 6.27 8.40
N ASP A 221 -7.12 5.00 8.29
CA ASP A 221 -8.35 4.43 8.83
C ASP A 221 -8.03 3.24 9.74
N SER A 222 -8.30 3.36 11.03
CA SER A 222 -7.98 2.34 12.02
C SER A 222 -8.71 0.99 11.82
N LEU A 223 -9.74 0.93 10.98
CA LEU A 223 -10.46 -0.31 10.66
C LEU A 223 -9.76 -1.15 9.58
N THR A 224 -8.99 -0.51 8.71
CA THR A 224 -8.32 -1.17 7.57
C THR A 224 -6.82 -1.03 7.60
N ASP A 225 -6.31 0.09 8.14
CA ASP A 225 -4.91 0.43 8.11
C ASP A 225 -4.18 0.00 9.37
N VAL A 226 -2.87 -0.12 9.28
CA VAL A 226 -2.06 -0.63 10.37
C VAL A 226 -1.04 0.42 10.81
N ALA A 227 -0.98 0.68 12.10
CA ALA A 227 0.09 1.47 12.70
C ALA A 227 0.81 0.63 13.77
N ALA A 228 2.13 0.58 13.68
CA ALA A 228 2.99 -0.06 14.66
C ALA A 228 3.96 0.96 15.26
N SER A 229 4.04 1.02 16.57
CA SER A 229 4.76 2.06 17.30
C SER A 229 5.98 1.50 18.01
N TYR A 230 7.09 2.26 18.02
CA TYR A 230 8.14 2.02 19.00
C TYR A 230 7.60 2.36 20.41
N PRO A 231 7.83 1.52 21.43
CA PRO A 231 7.06 1.58 22.69
C PRO A 231 7.46 2.73 23.63
N SER A 232 8.43 3.57 23.25
CA SER A 232 8.98 4.61 24.14
C SER A 232 9.26 5.90 23.38
N VAL A 233 9.25 7.01 24.11
CA VAL A 233 9.72 8.30 23.60
C VAL A 233 11.25 8.27 23.44
N ILE A 234 11.71 8.72 22.29
CA ILE A 234 13.12 8.82 21.94
C ILE A 234 13.57 10.27 22.14
N ARG A 235 14.46 10.52 23.07
CA ARG A 235 14.97 11.87 23.38
C ARG A 235 16.35 12.08 22.79
N LEU A 236 16.48 13.06 21.91
CA LEU A 236 17.75 13.47 21.32
C LEU A 236 18.31 14.66 22.11
N THR A 237 19.58 14.55 22.51
CA THR A 237 20.28 15.62 23.24
C THR A 237 21.61 15.94 22.55
N PRO A 238 22.25 17.07 22.88
CA PRO A 238 23.61 17.38 22.35
C PRO A 238 24.62 16.28 22.64
N GLU A 239 24.50 15.58 23.77
CA GLU A 239 25.35 14.47 24.19
C GLU A 239 25.02 13.16 23.50
N ARG A 240 23.75 13.03 23.07
CA ARG A 240 23.21 11.86 22.36
C ARG A 240 22.36 12.30 21.17
N PRO A 241 22.98 12.82 20.11
CA PRO A 241 22.26 13.30 18.92
C PRO A 241 21.74 12.16 18.04
N VAL A 242 22.22 10.93 18.28
CA VAL A 242 21.85 9.74 17.51
C VAL A 242 21.20 8.69 18.42
N ALA A 243 20.08 8.17 17.99
CA ALA A 243 19.40 7.04 18.60
C ALA A 243 19.34 5.88 17.58
N ASP A 244 20.14 4.86 17.84
CA ASP A 244 20.20 3.66 17.01
C ASP A 244 19.35 2.53 17.60
N SER A 245 19.08 1.50 16.78
CA SER A 245 18.35 0.30 17.19
C SER A 245 16.91 0.57 17.66
N ILE A 246 16.29 1.61 17.12
CA ILE A 246 14.88 1.91 17.34
C ILE A 246 14.06 0.98 16.43
N ASN A 247 14.01 -0.30 16.80
CA ASN A 247 13.37 -1.33 15.97
C ASN A 247 11.86 -1.38 16.21
N ILE A 248 11.09 -1.43 15.12
CA ILE A 248 9.64 -1.52 15.17
C ILE A 248 9.23 -2.93 14.74
N LEU A 249 8.33 -3.56 15.51
CA LEU A 249 7.65 -4.80 15.13
C LEU A 249 6.23 -4.46 14.70
N ALA A 250 5.94 -4.62 13.42
CA ALA A 250 4.60 -4.44 12.90
C ALA A 250 3.88 -5.80 12.81
N ILE A 251 2.69 -5.86 13.41
CA ILE A 251 1.78 -7.00 13.36
C ILE A 251 0.53 -6.55 12.63
N ASP A 252 0.12 -7.27 11.59
CA ASP A 252 -1.15 -7.02 10.93
C ASP A 252 -2.30 -7.56 11.78
N PRO A 253 -3.13 -6.69 12.39
CA PRO A 253 -4.22 -7.14 13.25
C PRO A 253 -5.32 -7.91 12.50
N HIS A 254 -5.32 -7.87 11.16
CA HIS A 254 -6.30 -8.54 10.30
C HIS A 254 -5.75 -9.84 9.71
N ALA A 255 -4.44 -10.10 9.83
CA ALA A 255 -3.82 -11.31 9.30
C ALA A 255 -4.38 -12.56 9.98
N PRO A 256 -4.68 -13.63 9.22
CA PRO A 256 -5.27 -14.83 9.77
C PRO A 256 -4.29 -15.59 10.67
N ALA A 257 -4.84 -16.19 11.72
CA ALA A 257 -4.18 -17.26 12.47
C ALA A 257 -4.25 -18.58 11.71
N VAL A 258 -3.26 -19.44 11.91
CA VAL A 258 -3.20 -20.78 11.33
C VAL A 258 -3.32 -21.81 12.46
N ILE A 259 -4.31 -22.69 12.37
CA ILE A 259 -4.55 -23.77 13.34
C ILE A 259 -4.24 -25.09 12.64
N ARG A 260 -3.31 -25.86 13.21
CA ARG A 260 -2.88 -27.16 12.71
C ARG A 260 -3.12 -28.23 13.76
N GLY A 261 -3.49 -29.40 13.32
CA GLY A 261 -3.64 -30.56 14.19
C GLY A 261 -4.00 -31.80 13.40
N THR A 262 -4.25 -32.87 14.12
CA THR A 262 -4.54 -34.17 13.54
C THR A 262 -5.92 -34.66 13.95
N VAL A 263 -6.68 -35.22 13.06
CA VAL A 263 -7.89 -35.98 13.35
C VAL A 263 -7.53 -37.44 13.41
N THR A 264 -7.76 -38.10 14.53
CA THR A 264 -7.59 -39.54 14.72
C THR A 264 -8.95 -40.25 14.83
N SER A 265 -9.09 -41.39 14.17
CA SER A 265 -10.29 -42.23 14.21
C SER A 265 -9.95 -43.63 13.78
N PRO A 266 -10.64 -44.67 14.30
CA PRO A 266 -10.54 -46.03 13.79
C PRO A 266 -11.16 -46.22 12.38
N ASP A 267 -12.01 -45.27 11.94
CA ASP A 267 -12.66 -45.33 10.61
C ASP A 267 -11.81 -44.64 9.57
N SER A 268 -10.94 -45.39 8.87
CA SER A 268 -10.03 -44.90 7.84
C SER A 268 -10.73 -44.43 6.56
N THR A 269 -12.00 -44.74 6.36
CA THR A 269 -12.79 -44.46 5.15
C THR A 269 -13.75 -43.29 5.30
N ALA A 270 -13.97 -42.84 6.55
CA ALA A 270 -14.88 -41.73 6.84
C ALA A 270 -14.37 -40.39 6.30
N ARG A 271 -15.30 -39.48 6.09
CA ARG A 271 -14.97 -38.07 5.88
C ARG A 271 -15.12 -37.30 7.17
N PHE A 272 -14.16 -36.46 7.46
CA PHE A 272 -14.13 -35.62 8.64
C PHE A 272 -14.18 -34.18 8.27
N ARG A 273 -14.83 -33.36 9.10
CA ARG A 273 -14.84 -31.91 9.02
C ARG A 273 -14.40 -31.35 10.37
N VAL A 274 -13.34 -30.54 10.34
CA VAL A 274 -12.93 -29.73 11.48
C VAL A 274 -13.47 -28.33 11.29
N GLU A 275 -14.15 -27.79 12.29
CA GLU A 275 -14.81 -26.47 12.23
C GLU A 275 -14.25 -25.54 13.29
N ALA A 276 -14.10 -24.27 12.92
CA ALA A 276 -13.94 -23.14 13.82
C ALA A 276 -15.16 -22.22 13.65
N ARG A 277 -16.00 -22.16 14.66
CA ARG A 277 -17.20 -21.30 14.71
C ARG A 277 -16.90 -20.10 15.58
N SER A 278 -17.08 -18.90 15.03
CA SER A 278 -16.88 -17.66 15.78
C SER A 278 -17.85 -17.57 16.97
N ASP A 279 -17.35 -17.08 18.09
CA ASP A 279 -18.18 -16.84 19.28
C ASP A 279 -18.94 -15.50 19.17
N SER A 280 -18.38 -14.50 18.48
CA SER A 280 -19.02 -13.20 18.27
C SER A 280 -20.01 -13.18 17.10
N ASP A 281 -19.76 -13.99 16.06
CA ASP A 281 -20.64 -14.13 14.89
C ASP A 281 -20.91 -15.62 14.62
N THR A 282 -22.04 -16.10 15.10
CA THR A 282 -22.42 -17.51 14.98
C THR A 282 -22.65 -17.97 13.55
N THR A 283 -22.82 -17.05 12.60
CA THR A 283 -22.95 -17.36 11.17
C THR A 283 -21.59 -17.60 10.52
N PHE A 284 -20.53 -17.07 11.12
CA PHE A 284 -19.17 -17.23 10.61
C PHE A 284 -18.58 -18.57 11.03
N VAL A 285 -18.34 -19.43 10.05
CA VAL A 285 -17.70 -20.74 10.24
C VAL A 285 -16.60 -20.92 9.20
N ARG A 286 -15.43 -21.36 9.67
CA ARG A 286 -14.35 -21.88 8.81
C ARG A 286 -14.22 -23.36 9.05
N PHE A 287 -13.97 -24.14 8.00
CA PHE A 287 -13.79 -25.57 8.13
C PHE A 287 -12.75 -26.12 7.16
N ALA A 288 -12.17 -27.25 7.54
CA ALA A 288 -11.36 -28.12 6.70
C ALA A 288 -12.02 -29.50 6.63
N GLU A 289 -12.11 -30.07 5.43
CA GLU A 289 -12.60 -31.44 5.21
C GLU A 289 -11.48 -32.33 4.73
N ARG A 290 -11.53 -33.58 5.18
CA ARG A 290 -10.59 -34.59 4.74
C ARG A 290 -11.23 -35.99 4.64
N LYS A 291 -10.66 -36.85 3.82
CA LYS A 291 -10.98 -38.27 3.76
C LYS A 291 -9.97 -39.05 4.60
N GLY A 292 -10.47 -39.87 5.53
CA GLY A 292 -9.64 -40.60 6.50
C GLY A 292 -9.03 -39.73 7.60
N PRO A 293 -8.46 -40.36 8.64
CA PRO A 293 -7.71 -39.68 9.70
C PRO A 293 -6.44 -38.98 9.16
N GLY A 294 -5.90 -38.01 9.91
CA GLY A 294 -4.64 -37.32 9.66
C GLY A 294 -4.73 -35.80 9.80
N ASP A 295 -3.77 -35.07 9.23
CA ASP A 295 -3.53 -33.66 9.50
C ASP A 295 -4.56 -32.75 8.83
N TYR A 296 -4.85 -31.64 9.47
CA TYR A 296 -5.70 -30.56 8.95
C TYR A 296 -5.06 -29.19 9.18
N VAL A 297 -5.49 -28.21 8.38
CA VAL A 297 -5.10 -26.81 8.51
C VAL A 297 -6.34 -25.95 8.38
N LEU A 298 -6.57 -25.07 9.37
CA LEU A 298 -7.58 -24.01 9.32
C LEU A 298 -6.90 -22.65 9.32
N ARG A 299 -7.40 -21.73 8.51
CA ARG A 299 -7.04 -20.31 8.54
C ARG A 299 -8.26 -19.52 8.99
N VAL A 300 -8.14 -18.82 10.13
CA VAL A 300 -9.21 -18.07 10.74
C VAL A 300 -8.79 -16.63 11.01
N PRO A 301 -9.64 -15.62 10.79
CA PRO A 301 -9.38 -14.28 11.29
C PRO A 301 -9.09 -14.27 12.79
N PRO A 302 -8.42 -13.26 13.32
CA PRO A 302 -8.26 -13.09 14.76
C PRO A 302 -9.60 -13.03 15.46
N GLY A 303 -9.71 -13.71 16.61
CA GLY A 303 -10.97 -13.78 17.36
C GLY A 303 -11.08 -15.01 18.25
N LYS A 304 -12.25 -15.17 18.87
CA LYS A 304 -12.56 -16.32 19.73
C LYS A 304 -13.45 -17.31 18.99
N TYR A 305 -13.09 -18.59 19.08
CA TYR A 305 -13.72 -19.66 18.32
C TYR A 305 -14.07 -20.85 19.20
N ARG A 306 -15.18 -21.53 18.86
CA ARG A 306 -15.46 -22.89 19.30
C ARG A 306 -14.95 -23.84 18.23
N LEU A 307 -14.01 -24.71 18.63
CA LEU A 307 -13.43 -25.69 17.73
C LEU A 307 -14.12 -27.06 17.93
N SER A 308 -14.47 -27.69 16.82
CA SER A 308 -15.00 -29.06 16.83
C SER A 308 -14.53 -29.87 15.63
N ALA A 309 -14.52 -31.17 15.76
CA ALA A 309 -14.37 -32.10 14.65
C ALA A 309 -15.54 -33.08 14.63
N ARG A 310 -16.08 -33.31 13.43
CA ARG A 310 -17.19 -34.28 13.28
C ARG A 310 -16.94 -35.22 12.10
N ARG A 311 -17.44 -36.45 12.26
CA ARG A 311 -17.54 -37.39 11.16
C ARG A 311 -18.77 -37.01 10.30
N LEU A 312 -18.60 -36.92 8.99
CA LEU A 312 -19.70 -36.61 8.09
C LEU A 312 -20.55 -37.88 7.85
N PRO A 313 -21.90 -37.79 7.87
CA PRO A 313 -22.78 -38.93 7.66
C PRO A 313 -22.59 -39.51 6.27
N ARG A 314 -22.70 -40.83 6.12
CA ARG A 314 -22.68 -41.58 4.87
C ARG A 314 -24.06 -41.75 4.27
N ALA A 315 -25.09 -41.71 5.11
CA ALA A 315 -26.49 -41.90 4.73
C ALA A 315 -27.39 -40.88 5.43
N VAL A 316 -28.57 -40.65 4.86
CA VAL A 316 -29.60 -39.79 5.46
C VAL A 316 -30.09 -40.44 6.74
N GLY A 317 -30.16 -39.70 7.84
CA GLY A 317 -30.55 -40.14 9.15
C GLY A 317 -29.44 -40.66 10.07
N GLU A 318 -28.21 -40.75 9.58
CA GLU A 318 -27.06 -41.07 10.43
C GLU A 318 -26.72 -39.87 11.33
N VAL A 319 -26.62 -40.10 12.63
CA VAL A 319 -26.21 -39.09 13.61
C VAL A 319 -24.69 -38.99 13.58
N PRO A 320 -24.13 -37.80 13.18
CA PRO A 320 -22.69 -37.65 13.17
C PRO A 320 -22.10 -37.68 14.57
N GLU A 321 -20.95 -38.31 14.72
CA GLU A 321 -20.13 -38.13 15.90
C GLU A 321 -19.42 -36.77 15.84
N GLU A 322 -19.52 -36.00 16.91
CA GLU A 322 -18.85 -34.70 17.05
C GLU A 322 -18.04 -34.66 18.34
N VAL A 323 -16.82 -34.22 18.27
CA VAL A 323 -15.96 -33.94 19.41
C VAL A 323 -15.68 -32.43 19.42
N ARG A 324 -15.93 -31.81 20.56
CA ARG A 324 -15.72 -30.37 20.78
C ARG A 324 -14.53 -30.15 21.70
N ARG A 325 -13.70 -29.16 21.37
CA ARG A 325 -12.69 -28.68 22.30
C ARG A 325 -13.38 -27.93 23.44
N GLU A 326 -12.93 -28.15 24.65
CA GLU A 326 -13.44 -27.41 25.82
C GLU A 326 -13.00 -25.94 25.76
N GLY A 327 -13.90 -25.04 26.13
CA GLY A 327 -13.68 -23.60 26.19
C GLY A 327 -13.61 -22.89 24.81
N LEU A 328 -13.26 -21.63 24.89
CA LEU A 328 -13.04 -20.81 23.73
C LEU A 328 -11.55 -20.81 23.32
N PHE A 329 -11.31 -20.99 22.06
CA PHE A 329 -9.98 -20.87 21.45
C PHE A 329 -9.76 -19.44 20.98
N GLU A 330 -8.72 -18.76 21.47
CA GLU A 330 -8.34 -17.43 21.05
C GLU A 330 -7.31 -17.50 19.92
N ALA A 331 -7.72 -17.12 18.73
CA ALA A 331 -6.85 -16.99 17.57
C ALA A 331 -6.31 -15.56 17.50
N ARG A 332 -5.00 -15.38 17.67
CA ARG A 332 -4.32 -14.09 17.58
C ARG A 332 -3.78 -13.85 16.18
N PRO A 333 -3.65 -12.58 15.76
CA PRO A 333 -3.11 -12.25 14.45
C PRO A 333 -1.74 -12.90 14.22
N GLU A 334 -1.52 -13.41 13.00
CA GLU A 334 -0.24 -13.98 12.54
C GLU A 334 0.27 -15.19 13.33
N GLU A 335 -0.44 -15.66 14.35
CA GLU A 335 -0.02 -16.81 15.15
C GLU A 335 -0.31 -18.14 14.47
N GLU A 336 0.56 -19.10 14.70
CA GLU A 336 0.43 -20.49 14.30
C GLU A 336 0.30 -21.38 15.53
N TYR A 337 -0.77 -22.16 15.54
CA TYR A 337 -1.10 -23.06 16.63
C TYR A 337 -0.96 -24.49 16.13
N GLU A 338 -0.12 -25.27 16.78
CA GLU A 338 0.14 -26.67 16.47
C GLU A 338 -0.51 -27.58 17.51
N ASN A 339 -0.66 -28.86 17.18
CA ASN A 339 -1.15 -29.91 18.08
C ASN A 339 -2.57 -29.66 18.62
N ILE A 340 -3.43 -29.09 17.76
CA ILE A 340 -4.86 -28.92 18.07
C ILE A 340 -5.57 -30.17 17.56
N ASP A 341 -5.46 -31.30 18.32
CA ASP A 341 -5.86 -32.61 17.87
C ASP A 341 -7.28 -32.96 18.30
N PHE A 342 -7.97 -33.77 17.47
CA PHE A 342 -9.29 -34.32 17.75
C PHE A 342 -9.27 -35.84 17.60
N ARG A 343 -9.86 -36.56 18.60
CA ARG A 343 -9.98 -37.98 18.57
C ARG A 343 -11.46 -38.39 18.54
N LEU A 344 -11.87 -39.03 17.44
CA LEU A 344 -13.19 -39.61 17.27
C LEU A 344 -13.08 -41.13 17.45
N GLU A 345 -13.89 -41.68 18.34
CA GLU A 345 -13.75 -43.08 18.83
C GLU A 345 -14.72 -44.07 18.20
N ARG A 346 -15.86 -43.55 17.68
CA ARG A 346 -16.90 -44.42 17.13
C ARG A 346 -16.59 -44.85 15.70
N THR A 347 -16.72 -46.14 15.46
CA THR A 347 -16.88 -46.68 14.14
C THR A 347 -18.29 -46.49 13.66
N ALA A 348 -18.50 -46.25 12.35
CA ALA A 348 -19.84 -46.22 11.80
C ALA A 348 -20.56 -47.54 12.12
N PRO A 349 -21.87 -47.50 12.48
CA PRO A 349 -22.63 -48.74 12.55
C PRO A 349 -22.56 -49.45 11.19
N PRO A 350 -22.54 -50.77 11.15
CA PRO A 350 -22.53 -51.53 9.90
C PRO A 350 -23.73 -51.11 9.07
N SER A 351 -23.56 -50.90 7.78
CA SER A 351 -24.64 -50.61 6.84
C SER A 351 -25.69 -51.72 6.98
N PRO A 352 -26.98 -51.40 7.09
CA PRO A 352 -27.99 -52.43 7.10
C PRO A 352 -27.82 -53.31 5.86
N SER A 353 -27.62 -54.61 6.05
CA SER A 353 -27.57 -55.59 4.99
C SER A 353 -28.88 -55.50 4.17
N ARG A 354 -28.74 -55.29 2.86
CA ARG A 354 -29.83 -55.34 1.90
C ARG A 354 -30.44 -56.74 1.86
#